data_27cb3d6808275c45545c7218464f4b0e
#
_entry.id   27cb3d6808275c45545c7218464f4b0e
#
_cell.length_a   1.000
_cell.length_b   1.000
_cell.length_c   1.000
_cell.angle_alpha   90.00
_cell.angle_beta   90.00
_cell.angle_gamma   90.00
#
_symmetry.space_group_name_H-M   'P 1'
#
loop_
_entity.id
_entity.type
_entity.pdbx_description
1 polymer ?
#
loop_
_entity_poly.entity_id
_entity_poly.type
_entity_poly.pdbx_seq_one_letter_code
_entity_poly.pdbx_strand_id
1 'polypeptide(L)'
;MSQRFTLGLIGNPNCGKTTVFNALTGSRQRVGNWPGVTVERVSGEFSLGGNTFEVVDLPGTYSLDVTDQEVSLDEQVARSYAQEQTTHLVVNVVDASNLERNLYLTTQLAEMQVPLLLAVNMTDVAADKGMKVDTALLAQKLGCPVVSLAAASGKGVAELKQAIAQAAVAPQTTALVPHYEPALEQAVERLLPLLADAPSPRWLAVRLLEGDALAQKSAPPAALAAAKAEAAALGDDIDIMVADARYGLANQLAAAAVHHSGRIGRDLTERIDRIVLNRVLGIPIFLLMMYLMFMFTINIGGAFIDFFDQFFGAVFVDGFKALLQSAGSPEWLNLLLADGIGGGIQTVATFIPIIGFLYLFLSVLEDSGYMARAAFVMDRFMRWIGLPGKSFVPLIVGFGCNVPAVMATRTLEHRRDRLMTIAMAPFMSCGARLPVYVLFAAAFFPRNGQNIVFSLYLIGIIAAVFTGLVLKNTFTLGDTRLLSFCSITTPSLPLSRRTREPEG
;
A
#
# COMPACT_ATOMS: atom_id res chain seq x y z
N MET A 1 -9.79 -36.85 25.63
CA MET A 1 -10.09 -35.48 26.12
C MET A 1 -9.89 -34.55 24.92
N SER A 2 -10.86 -33.70 24.59
CA SER A 2 -10.70 -32.69 23.54
C SER A 2 -9.69 -31.65 24.02
N GLN A 3 -8.62 -31.41 23.24
CA GLN A 3 -7.67 -30.39 23.54
C GLN A 3 -8.02 -29.10 22.75
N ARG A 4 -7.73 -27.96 23.35
CA ARG A 4 -7.90 -26.64 22.71
C ARG A 4 -6.52 -26.07 22.36
N PHE A 5 -6.34 -25.68 21.10
CA PHE A 5 -5.12 -25.09 20.58
C PHE A 5 -5.40 -23.68 20.08
N THR A 6 -4.51 -22.75 20.37
CA THR A 6 -4.59 -21.35 19.93
C THR A 6 -3.59 -21.12 18.81
N LEU A 7 -4.05 -20.56 17.69
CA LEU A 7 -3.29 -20.34 16.48
C LEU A 7 -3.28 -18.86 16.12
N GLY A 8 -2.13 -18.31 15.75
CA GLY A 8 -2.03 -16.98 15.14
C GLY A 8 -1.98 -17.08 13.62
N LEU A 9 -2.85 -16.37 12.91
CA LEU A 9 -2.80 -16.25 11.46
C LEU A 9 -2.14 -14.91 11.09
N ILE A 10 -0.98 -14.94 10.47
CA ILE A 10 -0.18 -13.77 10.09
C ILE A 10 0.12 -13.78 8.59
N GLY A 11 0.42 -12.64 8.01
CA GLY A 11 0.84 -12.52 6.62
C GLY A 11 0.83 -11.10 6.13
N ASN A 12 1.44 -10.89 4.97
CA ASN A 12 1.50 -9.58 4.35
C ASN A 12 0.11 -9.06 3.97
N PRO A 13 -0.12 -7.75 3.91
CA PRO A 13 -1.33 -7.19 3.33
C PRO A 13 -1.57 -7.76 1.92
N ASN A 14 -2.82 -8.09 1.62
CA ASN A 14 -3.29 -8.64 0.34
C ASN A 14 -2.81 -10.06 -0.03
N CYS A 15 -2.17 -10.81 0.87
CA CYS A 15 -1.84 -12.23 0.64
C CYS A 15 -3.06 -13.18 0.73
N GLY A 16 -4.25 -12.64 0.98
CA GLY A 16 -5.49 -13.42 1.13
C GLY A 16 -5.70 -14.00 2.53
N LYS A 17 -5.08 -13.42 3.56
CA LYS A 17 -5.17 -13.85 4.97
C LYS A 17 -6.61 -13.97 5.45
N THR A 18 -7.44 -12.94 5.27
CA THR A 18 -8.86 -12.95 5.65
C THR A 18 -9.66 -14.02 4.89
N THR A 19 -9.32 -14.29 3.63
CA THR A 19 -9.95 -15.38 2.86
C THR A 19 -9.61 -16.75 3.45
N VAL A 20 -8.34 -16.97 3.84
CA VAL A 20 -7.89 -18.19 4.52
C VAL A 20 -8.58 -18.33 5.88
N PHE A 21 -8.65 -17.25 6.66
CA PHE A 21 -9.35 -17.23 7.95
C PHE A 21 -10.82 -17.64 7.80
N ASN A 22 -11.55 -17.06 6.85
CA ASN A 22 -12.94 -17.39 6.57
C ASN A 22 -13.11 -18.85 6.11
N ALA A 23 -12.19 -19.36 5.29
CA ALA A 23 -12.20 -20.75 4.83
C ALA A 23 -11.92 -21.76 5.97
N LEU A 24 -11.12 -21.39 6.97
CA LEU A 24 -10.85 -22.21 8.15
C LEU A 24 -12.02 -22.22 9.14
N THR A 25 -12.57 -21.03 9.46
CA THR A 25 -13.52 -20.84 10.59
C THR A 25 -14.98 -20.80 10.15
N GLY A 26 -15.26 -20.55 8.87
CA GLY A 26 -16.62 -20.36 8.36
C GLY A 26 -17.25 -19.06 8.88
N SER A 27 -18.57 -19.09 9.16
CA SER A 27 -19.33 -17.92 9.61
C SER A 27 -19.24 -17.63 11.12
N ARG A 28 -18.50 -18.43 11.89
CA ARG A 28 -18.38 -18.31 13.35
C ARG A 28 -17.20 -17.43 13.74
N GLN A 29 -17.37 -16.13 13.60
CA GLN A 29 -16.34 -15.13 13.96
C GLN A 29 -16.76 -14.39 15.23
N ARG A 30 -15.77 -14.04 16.06
CA ARG A 30 -15.91 -13.13 17.20
C ARG A 30 -15.06 -11.93 16.95
N VAL A 31 -15.64 -10.75 17.03
CA VAL A 31 -14.96 -9.47 16.84
C VAL A 31 -14.85 -8.76 18.18
N GLY A 32 -13.67 -8.27 18.48
CA GLY A 32 -13.34 -7.49 19.70
C GLY A 32 -12.17 -6.57 19.41
N ASN A 33 -11.64 -5.93 20.44
CA ASN A 33 -10.42 -5.16 20.33
C ASN A 33 -9.27 -5.84 21.06
N TRP A 34 -8.05 -5.63 20.60
CA TRP A 34 -6.87 -6.06 21.34
C TRP A 34 -6.77 -5.30 22.67
N PRO A 35 -6.34 -5.95 23.77
CA PRO A 35 -6.21 -5.29 25.06
C PRO A 35 -5.33 -4.05 25.01
N GLY A 36 -5.86 -2.89 25.44
CA GLY A 36 -5.12 -1.65 25.55
C GLY A 36 -4.88 -0.86 24.26
N VAL A 37 -5.42 -1.33 23.11
CA VAL A 37 -5.28 -0.66 21.81
C VAL A 37 -6.59 -0.63 21.04
N THR A 38 -6.72 0.27 20.05
CA THR A 38 -7.90 0.40 19.19
C THR A 38 -7.89 -0.52 17.97
N VAL A 39 -6.98 -1.49 17.92
CA VAL A 39 -6.86 -2.46 16.83
C VAL A 39 -7.92 -3.55 17.01
N GLU A 40 -8.60 -3.90 15.94
CA GLU A 40 -9.64 -4.92 15.94
C GLU A 40 -9.03 -6.34 16.03
N ARG A 41 -9.57 -7.17 16.94
CA ARG A 41 -9.22 -8.58 17.08
C ARG A 41 -10.34 -9.43 16.54
N VAL A 42 -10.06 -10.21 15.50
CA VAL A 42 -10.98 -11.17 14.92
C VAL A 42 -10.51 -12.57 15.27
N SER A 43 -11.40 -13.38 15.87
CA SER A 43 -11.11 -14.79 16.18
C SER A 43 -12.24 -15.69 15.72
N GLY A 44 -11.90 -16.94 15.42
CA GLY A 44 -12.86 -17.96 15.02
C GLY A 44 -12.38 -19.36 15.42
N GLU A 45 -13.24 -20.35 15.33
CA GLU A 45 -12.91 -21.70 15.77
C GLU A 45 -13.27 -22.72 14.67
N PHE A 46 -12.45 -23.76 14.55
CA PHE A 46 -12.81 -24.98 13.82
C PHE A 46 -12.45 -26.21 14.64
N SER A 47 -13.12 -27.35 14.37
CA SER A 47 -12.84 -28.60 15.06
C SER A 47 -12.40 -29.68 14.07
N LEU A 48 -11.39 -30.45 14.44
CA LEU A 48 -10.86 -31.53 13.64
C LEU A 48 -10.32 -32.66 14.59
N GLY A 49 -10.65 -33.90 14.33
CA GLY A 49 -10.14 -35.04 15.09
C GLY A 49 -10.44 -35.02 16.59
N GLY A 50 -11.54 -34.37 17.00
CA GLY A 50 -11.91 -34.22 18.41
C GLY A 50 -11.24 -33.09 19.16
N ASN A 51 -10.33 -32.36 18.51
CA ASN A 51 -9.68 -31.17 19.04
C ASN A 51 -10.34 -29.90 18.51
N THR A 52 -10.25 -28.78 19.25
CA THR A 52 -10.75 -27.46 18.88
C THR A 52 -9.58 -26.53 18.67
N PHE A 53 -9.58 -25.83 17.53
CA PHE A 53 -8.54 -24.89 17.12
C PHE A 53 -9.14 -23.47 17.09
N GLU A 54 -8.67 -22.61 17.97
CA GLU A 54 -8.99 -21.19 17.96
C GLU A 54 -8.00 -20.47 17.05
N VAL A 55 -8.51 -19.84 16.00
CA VAL A 55 -7.71 -19.07 15.04
C VAL A 55 -7.90 -17.59 15.33
N VAL A 56 -6.83 -16.88 15.57
CA VAL A 56 -6.82 -15.43 15.77
C VAL A 56 -6.22 -14.78 14.54
N ASP A 57 -6.99 -13.91 13.87
CA ASP A 57 -6.52 -13.14 12.71
C ASP A 57 -5.70 -11.95 13.20
N LEU A 58 -4.41 -11.98 12.91
CA LEU A 58 -3.49 -10.89 13.26
C LEU A 58 -3.54 -9.79 12.18
N PRO A 59 -3.28 -8.52 12.53
CA PRO A 59 -3.16 -7.47 11.54
C PRO A 59 -2.14 -7.84 10.45
N GLY A 60 -2.42 -7.43 9.20
CA GLY A 60 -1.50 -7.65 8.08
C GLY A 60 -0.27 -6.77 8.22
N THR A 61 0.92 -7.37 8.19
CA THR A 61 2.18 -6.64 8.30
C THR A 61 3.20 -7.12 7.28
N TYR A 62 4.08 -6.22 6.84
CA TYR A 62 5.21 -6.56 5.97
C TYR A 62 6.46 -6.94 6.76
N SER A 63 6.57 -6.44 7.98
CA SER A 63 7.69 -6.63 8.88
C SER A 63 7.22 -6.63 10.34
N LEU A 64 8.04 -7.19 11.22
CA LEU A 64 7.88 -7.14 12.68
C LEU A 64 8.93 -6.21 13.32
N ASP A 65 9.55 -5.33 12.54
CA ASP A 65 10.56 -4.39 13.00
C ASP A 65 9.91 -3.18 13.66
N VAL A 66 10.43 -2.80 14.84
CA VAL A 66 9.93 -1.70 15.67
C VAL A 66 11.09 -0.72 15.90
N THR A 67 11.56 -0.09 14.82
CA THR A 67 12.73 0.81 14.88
C THR A 67 12.39 2.27 15.09
N ASP A 68 11.21 2.75 14.70
CA ASP A 68 10.81 4.16 14.78
C ASP A 68 9.73 4.44 15.83
N GLN A 69 9.69 5.69 16.34
CA GLN A 69 8.67 6.16 17.29
C GLN A 69 7.23 6.16 16.72
N GLU A 70 7.04 5.96 15.42
CA GLU A 70 5.75 5.87 14.72
C GLU A 70 5.43 4.42 14.26
N VAL A 71 5.81 3.42 15.03
CA VAL A 71 5.49 2.02 14.70
C VAL A 71 4.00 1.81 14.67
N SER A 72 3.53 1.19 13.59
CA SER A 72 2.14 0.76 13.46
C SER A 72 1.75 -0.13 14.64
N LEU A 73 0.64 0.21 15.31
CA LEU A 73 0.07 -0.62 16.38
C LEU A 73 -0.16 -2.06 15.91
N ASP A 74 -0.40 -2.25 14.62
CA ASP A 74 -0.60 -3.53 13.97
C ASP A 74 0.63 -4.43 14.04
N GLU A 75 1.83 -3.87 13.82
CA GLU A 75 3.11 -4.60 13.91
C GLU A 75 3.45 -4.99 15.34
N GLN A 76 3.19 -4.08 16.29
CA GLN A 76 3.39 -4.37 17.72
C GLN A 76 2.47 -5.50 18.19
N VAL A 77 1.20 -5.48 17.82
CA VAL A 77 0.22 -6.52 18.15
C VAL A 77 0.62 -7.86 17.55
N ALA A 78 0.97 -7.89 16.26
CA ALA A 78 1.36 -9.11 15.57
C ALA A 78 2.62 -9.74 16.19
N ARG A 79 3.62 -8.92 16.52
CA ARG A 79 4.87 -9.36 17.18
C ARG A 79 4.63 -9.88 18.58
N SER A 80 3.90 -9.11 19.41
CA SER A 80 3.62 -9.49 20.79
C SER A 80 2.88 -10.82 20.85
N TYR A 81 1.86 -10.99 19.99
CA TYR A 81 1.10 -12.23 19.92
C TYR A 81 1.94 -13.43 19.47
N ALA A 82 2.83 -13.24 18.48
CA ALA A 82 3.71 -14.31 18.01
C ALA A 82 4.68 -14.80 19.11
N GLN A 83 5.02 -13.93 20.08
CA GLN A 83 5.91 -14.25 21.20
C GLN A 83 5.16 -14.76 22.44
N GLU A 84 3.83 -14.68 22.47
CA GLU A 84 3.05 -15.18 23.61
C GLU A 84 3.21 -16.69 23.75
N GLN A 85 3.52 -17.16 24.95
CA GLN A 85 3.64 -18.59 25.27
C GLN A 85 2.31 -19.36 25.12
N THR A 86 1.20 -18.66 25.04
CA THR A 86 -0.13 -19.22 24.81
C THR A 86 -0.39 -19.59 23.34
N THR A 87 0.41 -19.08 22.41
CA THR A 87 0.30 -19.37 20.97
C THR A 87 0.96 -20.70 20.66
N HIS A 88 0.17 -21.72 20.28
CA HIS A 88 0.69 -23.04 19.98
C HIS A 88 1.32 -23.16 18.59
N LEU A 89 0.83 -22.38 17.62
CA LEU A 89 1.30 -22.40 16.24
C LEU A 89 1.02 -21.06 15.56
N VAL A 90 1.97 -20.57 14.80
CA VAL A 90 1.81 -19.42 13.89
C VAL A 90 1.66 -19.95 12.46
N VAL A 91 0.55 -19.59 11.82
CA VAL A 91 0.31 -19.89 10.40
C VAL A 91 0.60 -18.65 9.60
N ASN A 92 1.71 -18.65 8.86
CA ASN A 92 2.09 -17.54 7.98
C ASN A 92 1.52 -17.75 6.58
N VAL A 93 0.65 -16.84 6.15
CA VAL A 93 0.04 -16.84 4.81
C VAL A 93 0.89 -16.01 3.86
N VAL A 94 1.37 -16.62 2.79
CA VAL A 94 2.20 -16.00 1.76
C VAL A 94 1.54 -16.09 0.39
N ASP A 95 1.71 -15.05 -0.43
CA ASP A 95 1.22 -15.02 -1.81
C ASP A 95 2.22 -15.73 -2.73
N ALA A 96 1.77 -16.83 -3.36
CA ALA A 96 2.57 -17.61 -4.31
C ALA A 96 3.04 -16.79 -5.53
N SER A 97 2.25 -15.78 -5.93
CA SER A 97 2.58 -14.94 -7.09
C SER A 97 3.60 -13.84 -6.79
N ASN A 98 3.90 -13.61 -5.49
CA ASN A 98 4.87 -12.63 -5.01
C ASN A 98 5.65 -13.18 -3.80
N LEU A 99 6.17 -14.40 -3.96
CA LEU A 99 6.72 -15.19 -2.87
C LEU A 99 7.93 -14.52 -2.21
N GLU A 100 8.84 -13.95 -2.99
CA GLU A 100 10.06 -13.30 -2.50
C GLU A 100 9.77 -12.24 -1.43
N ARG A 101 8.85 -11.33 -1.72
CA ARG A 101 8.47 -10.25 -0.79
C ARG A 101 7.79 -10.80 0.47
N ASN A 102 7.00 -11.87 0.32
CA ASN A 102 6.25 -12.45 1.44
C ASN A 102 7.14 -13.29 2.36
N LEU A 103 8.21 -13.88 1.85
CA LEU A 103 9.16 -14.66 2.65
C LEU A 103 10.00 -13.79 3.60
N TYR A 104 10.09 -12.48 3.40
CA TYR A 104 10.77 -11.58 4.35
C TYR A 104 10.18 -11.69 5.77
N LEU A 105 8.85 -11.63 5.90
CA LEU A 105 8.17 -11.86 7.17
C LEU A 105 8.43 -13.28 7.72
N THR A 106 8.50 -14.28 6.83
CA THR A 106 8.82 -15.66 7.22
C THR A 106 10.22 -15.77 7.83
N THR A 107 11.23 -15.05 7.30
CA THR A 107 12.59 -15.05 7.88
C THR A 107 12.61 -14.45 9.29
N GLN A 108 11.81 -13.43 9.57
CA GLN A 108 11.69 -12.83 10.90
C GLN A 108 11.03 -13.79 11.90
N LEU A 109 9.93 -14.46 11.49
CA LEU A 109 9.28 -15.47 12.31
C LEU A 109 10.21 -16.66 12.60
N ALA A 110 11.03 -17.03 11.63
CA ALA A 110 12.06 -18.06 11.77
C ALA A 110 13.12 -17.67 12.82
N GLU A 111 13.61 -16.43 12.78
CA GLU A 111 14.55 -15.93 13.79
C GLU A 111 13.94 -15.88 15.19
N MET A 112 12.66 -15.58 15.30
CA MET A 112 11.93 -15.59 16.58
C MET A 112 11.77 -16.99 17.16
N GLN A 113 12.12 -18.05 16.41
CA GLN A 113 11.99 -19.45 16.82
C GLN A 113 10.57 -19.83 17.26
N VAL A 114 9.54 -19.22 16.65
CA VAL A 114 8.15 -19.58 16.93
C VAL A 114 7.76 -20.85 16.15
N PRO A 115 6.85 -21.70 16.69
CA PRO A 115 6.29 -22.80 15.94
C PRO A 115 5.59 -22.28 14.69
N LEU A 116 6.03 -22.71 13.50
CA LEU A 116 5.67 -22.09 12.21
C LEU A 116 5.09 -23.13 11.24
N LEU A 117 4.00 -22.76 10.56
CA LEU A 117 3.48 -23.40 9.37
C LEU A 117 3.33 -22.37 8.26
N LEU A 118 3.84 -22.66 7.07
CA LEU A 118 3.73 -21.77 5.91
C LEU A 118 2.55 -22.18 5.02
N ALA A 119 1.60 -21.27 4.81
CA ALA A 119 0.44 -21.44 3.94
C ALA A 119 0.65 -20.65 2.64
N VAL A 120 1.05 -21.32 1.56
CA VAL A 120 1.30 -20.72 0.24
C VAL A 120 -0.02 -20.57 -0.50
N ASN A 121 -0.62 -19.38 -0.43
CA ASN A 121 -1.92 -19.06 -1.01
C ASN A 121 -1.79 -18.48 -2.43
N MET A 122 -2.93 -18.29 -3.12
CA MET A 122 -2.99 -17.75 -4.49
C MET A 122 -2.19 -18.57 -5.51
N THR A 123 -2.15 -19.89 -5.33
CA THR A 123 -1.46 -20.79 -6.29
C THR A 123 -2.12 -20.84 -7.66
N ASP A 124 -3.41 -20.51 -7.77
CA ASP A 124 -4.14 -20.28 -9.00
C ASP A 124 -3.63 -19.04 -9.74
N VAL A 125 -3.51 -17.92 -9.05
CA VAL A 125 -2.96 -16.66 -9.60
C VAL A 125 -1.50 -16.85 -10.05
N ALA A 126 -0.71 -17.58 -9.28
CA ALA A 126 0.67 -17.90 -9.64
C ALA A 126 0.72 -18.78 -10.90
N ALA A 127 -0.17 -19.77 -11.01
CA ALA A 127 -0.26 -20.64 -12.20
C ALA A 127 -0.67 -19.85 -13.46
N ASP A 128 -1.61 -18.89 -13.35
CA ASP A 128 -2.00 -18.00 -14.43
C ASP A 128 -0.83 -17.13 -14.92
N LYS A 129 0.10 -16.79 -14.01
CA LYS A 129 1.37 -16.10 -14.33
C LYS A 129 2.48 -17.04 -14.82
N GLY A 130 2.18 -18.33 -15.04
CA GLY A 130 3.16 -19.33 -15.44
C GLY A 130 4.18 -19.68 -14.33
N MET A 131 3.84 -19.44 -13.08
CA MET A 131 4.69 -19.73 -11.91
C MET A 131 4.20 -20.98 -11.19
N LYS A 132 5.11 -21.85 -10.80
CA LYS A 132 4.84 -23.00 -9.95
C LYS A 132 5.77 -22.98 -8.75
N VAL A 133 5.21 -23.04 -7.55
CA VAL A 133 5.98 -23.08 -6.30
C VAL A 133 6.19 -24.51 -5.88
N ASP A 134 7.43 -24.91 -5.65
CA ASP A 134 7.81 -26.20 -5.06
C ASP A 134 7.72 -26.12 -3.54
N THR A 135 6.57 -26.52 -3.00
CA THR A 135 6.31 -26.50 -1.56
C THR A 135 7.11 -27.56 -0.79
N ALA A 136 7.52 -28.65 -1.45
CA ALA A 136 8.33 -29.67 -0.82
C ALA A 136 9.76 -29.15 -0.58
N LEU A 137 10.33 -28.48 -1.56
CA LEU A 137 11.64 -27.84 -1.42
C LEU A 137 11.63 -26.72 -0.39
N LEU A 138 10.54 -25.91 -0.34
CA LEU A 138 10.38 -24.90 0.70
C LEU A 138 10.30 -25.51 2.09
N ALA A 139 9.54 -26.58 2.27
CA ALA A 139 9.44 -27.28 3.55
C ALA A 139 10.79 -27.83 4.00
N GLN A 140 11.57 -28.41 3.08
CA GLN A 140 12.92 -28.91 3.36
C GLN A 140 13.87 -27.78 3.77
N LYS A 141 13.84 -26.62 3.07
CA LYS A 141 14.75 -25.51 3.35
C LYS A 141 14.36 -24.74 4.60
N LEU A 142 13.05 -24.54 4.85
CA LEU A 142 12.55 -23.86 6.02
C LEU A 142 12.57 -24.73 7.28
N GLY A 143 12.48 -26.06 7.14
CA GLY A 143 12.37 -26.96 8.27
C GLY A 143 11.00 -26.89 8.97
N CYS A 144 9.97 -26.42 8.28
CA CYS A 144 8.60 -26.33 8.81
C CYS A 144 7.58 -26.83 7.75
N PRO A 145 6.35 -27.22 8.18
CA PRO A 145 5.32 -27.66 7.24
C PRO A 145 4.93 -26.52 6.26
N VAL A 146 4.82 -26.87 4.97
CA VAL A 146 4.40 -25.93 3.92
C VAL A 146 3.22 -26.53 3.17
N VAL A 147 2.11 -25.78 3.07
CA VAL A 147 0.87 -26.21 2.40
C VAL A 147 0.52 -25.23 1.29
N SER A 148 0.26 -25.77 0.09
CA SER A 148 -0.24 -24.98 -1.05
C SER A 148 -1.76 -24.89 -1.03
N LEU A 149 -2.32 -23.69 -1.29
CA LEU A 149 -3.75 -23.49 -1.35
C LEU A 149 -4.15 -22.37 -2.33
N ALA A 150 -5.42 -22.41 -2.74
CA ALA A 150 -6.12 -21.32 -3.38
C ALA A 150 -7.42 -21.09 -2.58
N ALA A 151 -7.32 -20.28 -1.53
CA ALA A 151 -8.37 -20.13 -0.52
C ALA A 151 -9.70 -19.63 -1.12
N ALA A 152 -9.64 -18.79 -2.15
CA ALA A 152 -10.80 -18.25 -2.86
C ALA A 152 -11.64 -19.34 -3.52
N SER A 153 -11.01 -20.40 -4.04
CA SER A 153 -11.68 -21.58 -4.63
C SER A 153 -11.87 -22.74 -3.65
N GLY A 154 -11.41 -22.62 -2.40
CA GLY A 154 -11.45 -23.67 -1.38
C GLY A 154 -10.43 -24.80 -1.56
N LYS A 155 -9.57 -24.74 -2.59
CA LYS A 155 -8.59 -25.77 -2.87
C LYS A 155 -7.46 -25.72 -1.83
N GLY A 156 -7.08 -26.89 -1.26
CA GLY A 156 -6.00 -27.01 -0.27
C GLY A 156 -6.41 -26.68 1.17
N VAL A 157 -7.67 -26.25 1.42
CA VAL A 157 -8.12 -25.85 2.77
C VAL A 157 -8.24 -27.06 3.69
N ALA A 158 -8.66 -28.22 3.19
CA ALA A 158 -8.75 -29.44 3.98
C ALA A 158 -7.35 -29.93 4.40
N GLU A 159 -6.39 -29.88 3.49
CA GLU A 159 -4.99 -30.20 3.71
C GLU A 159 -4.36 -29.23 4.73
N LEU A 160 -4.69 -27.93 4.63
CA LEU A 160 -4.25 -26.94 5.62
C LEU A 160 -4.78 -27.26 7.02
N LYS A 161 -6.07 -27.60 7.17
CA LYS A 161 -6.64 -28.01 8.47
C LYS A 161 -5.93 -29.22 9.07
N GLN A 162 -5.61 -30.22 8.24
CA GLN A 162 -4.87 -31.41 8.67
C GLN A 162 -3.43 -31.06 9.10
N ALA A 163 -2.73 -30.26 8.31
CA ALA A 163 -1.38 -29.81 8.64
C ALA A 163 -1.33 -28.97 9.92
N ILE A 164 -2.32 -28.09 10.13
CA ILE A 164 -2.48 -27.34 11.39
C ILE A 164 -2.67 -28.30 12.56
N ALA A 165 -3.56 -29.29 12.43
CA ALA A 165 -3.82 -30.22 13.51
C ALA A 165 -2.58 -31.05 13.89
N GLN A 166 -1.77 -31.46 12.90
CA GLN A 166 -0.51 -32.16 13.13
C GLN A 166 0.54 -31.25 13.77
N ALA A 167 0.75 -30.05 13.23
CA ALA A 167 1.75 -29.11 13.69
C ALA A 167 1.43 -28.54 15.10
N ALA A 168 0.15 -28.37 15.46
CA ALA A 168 -0.22 -27.90 16.79
C ALA A 168 0.02 -28.95 17.89
N VAL A 169 -0.08 -30.25 17.56
CA VAL A 169 0.20 -31.34 18.50
C VAL A 169 1.71 -31.58 18.68
N ALA A 170 2.50 -31.42 17.61
CA ALA A 170 3.95 -31.58 17.62
C ALA A 170 4.60 -30.31 17.01
N PRO A 171 4.62 -29.20 17.75
CA PRO A 171 5.13 -27.94 17.26
C PRO A 171 6.62 -28.04 16.91
N GLN A 172 6.96 -27.59 15.70
CA GLN A 172 8.35 -27.54 15.22
C GLN A 172 8.76 -26.08 15.02
N THR A 173 9.92 -25.74 15.54
CA THR A 173 10.57 -24.47 15.23
C THR A 173 11.50 -24.66 14.04
N THR A 174 11.63 -23.63 13.21
CA THR A 174 12.54 -23.67 12.06
C THR A 174 13.99 -23.53 12.50
N ALA A 175 14.88 -24.28 11.88
CA ALA A 175 16.34 -24.13 12.07
C ALA A 175 16.95 -23.07 11.15
N LEU A 176 16.14 -22.44 10.30
CA LEU A 176 16.59 -21.44 9.34
C LEU A 176 16.90 -20.13 10.07
N VAL A 177 18.14 -19.65 9.95
CA VAL A 177 18.60 -18.39 10.53
C VAL A 177 19.32 -17.60 9.44
N PRO A 178 19.03 -16.30 9.26
CA PRO A 178 19.84 -15.45 8.39
C PRO A 178 21.28 -15.41 8.85
N HIS A 179 22.21 -15.45 7.91
CA HIS A 179 23.63 -15.23 8.17
C HIS A 179 23.95 -13.77 7.93
N TYR A 180 24.43 -13.12 8.98
CA TYR A 180 24.83 -11.72 8.92
C TYR A 180 26.30 -11.57 8.50
N GLU A 181 26.69 -10.35 8.17
CA GLU A 181 28.11 -10.02 7.96
C GLU A 181 28.94 -10.37 9.19
N PRO A 182 30.21 -10.79 9.01
CA PRO A 182 31.04 -11.30 10.11
C PRO A 182 31.17 -10.36 11.32
N ALA A 183 31.15 -9.04 11.10
CA ALA A 183 31.21 -8.05 12.15
C ALA A 183 29.95 -8.05 13.02
N LEU A 184 28.78 -8.09 12.38
CA LEU A 184 27.49 -8.15 13.08
C LEU A 184 27.30 -9.50 13.76
N GLU A 185 27.71 -10.60 13.13
CA GLU A 185 27.62 -11.95 13.70
C GLU A 185 28.43 -12.06 14.99
N GLN A 186 29.65 -11.54 15.02
CA GLN A 186 30.47 -11.49 16.24
C GLN A 186 29.84 -10.65 17.35
N ALA A 187 29.21 -9.52 17.01
CA ALA A 187 28.50 -8.72 17.99
C ALA A 187 27.31 -9.48 18.60
N VAL A 188 26.55 -10.20 17.75
CA VAL A 188 25.46 -11.07 18.21
C VAL A 188 26.01 -12.16 19.16
N GLU A 189 27.07 -12.86 18.77
CA GLU A 189 27.69 -13.92 19.57
C GLU A 189 28.15 -13.43 20.97
N ARG A 190 28.67 -12.19 21.07
CA ARG A 190 29.06 -11.59 22.36
C ARG A 190 27.85 -11.30 23.26
N LEU A 191 26.67 -11.04 22.68
CA LEU A 191 25.45 -10.76 23.43
C LEU A 191 24.73 -12.03 23.90
N LEU A 192 24.88 -13.16 23.19
CA LEU A 192 24.18 -14.42 23.51
C LEU A 192 24.32 -14.86 24.98
N PRO A 193 25.52 -14.83 25.59
CA PRO A 193 25.69 -15.24 27.01
C PRO A 193 24.90 -14.37 27.99
N LEU A 194 24.70 -13.08 27.66
CA LEU A 194 23.95 -12.12 28.47
C LEU A 194 22.44 -12.24 28.33
N LEU A 195 22.00 -13.01 27.35
CA LEU A 195 20.58 -13.20 26.96
C LEU A 195 20.15 -14.67 27.04
N ALA A 196 20.93 -15.52 27.73
CA ALA A 196 20.69 -16.97 27.76
C ALA A 196 19.30 -17.37 28.28
N ASP A 197 18.71 -16.57 29.18
CA ASP A 197 17.38 -16.82 29.75
C ASP A 197 16.21 -16.30 28.89
N ALA A 198 16.51 -15.63 27.77
CA ALA A 198 15.47 -15.12 26.87
C ALA A 198 14.89 -16.24 25.98
N PRO A 199 13.60 -16.19 25.60
CA PRO A 199 12.97 -17.20 24.75
C PRO A 199 13.65 -17.34 23.37
N SER A 200 14.20 -16.27 22.82
CA SER A 200 14.87 -16.21 21.53
C SER A 200 16.11 -15.31 21.61
N PRO A 201 17.23 -15.81 22.22
CA PRO A 201 18.39 -14.98 22.56
C PRO A 201 19.00 -14.30 21.33
N ARG A 202 19.17 -15.02 20.23
CA ARG A 202 19.76 -14.49 19.00
C ARG A 202 18.90 -13.37 18.38
N TRP A 203 17.62 -13.61 18.28
CA TRP A 203 16.68 -12.60 17.76
C TRP A 203 16.69 -11.34 18.64
N LEU A 204 16.68 -11.51 19.97
CA LEU A 204 16.73 -10.39 20.91
C LEU A 204 18.06 -9.61 20.80
N ALA A 205 19.18 -10.29 20.60
CA ALA A 205 20.47 -9.66 20.39
C ALA A 205 20.47 -8.77 19.13
N VAL A 206 19.96 -9.28 18.01
CA VAL A 206 19.84 -8.50 16.76
C VAL A 206 18.95 -7.29 16.98
N ARG A 207 17.79 -7.45 17.63
CA ARG A 207 16.87 -6.33 17.93
C ARG A 207 17.50 -5.25 18.82
N LEU A 208 18.31 -5.64 19.79
CA LEU A 208 19.03 -4.69 20.66
C LEU A 208 20.08 -3.90 19.88
N LEU A 209 20.78 -4.54 18.94
CA LEU A 209 21.77 -3.89 18.07
C LEU A 209 21.10 -2.90 17.10
N GLU A 210 19.92 -3.21 16.59
CA GLU A 210 19.11 -2.29 15.76
C GLU A 210 18.45 -1.16 16.56
N GLY A 211 18.55 -1.16 17.88
CA GLY A 211 17.96 -0.12 18.72
C GLY A 211 16.47 -0.25 18.99
N ASP A 212 15.89 -1.44 18.77
CA ASP A 212 14.45 -1.73 18.94
C ASP A 212 13.93 -1.37 20.34
N ALA A 213 12.93 -0.49 20.40
CA ALA A 213 12.42 0.07 21.65
C ALA A 213 11.73 -0.97 22.57
N LEU A 214 11.10 -2.01 21.99
CA LEU A 214 10.47 -3.08 22.76
C LEU A 214 11.52 -4.05 23.30
N ALA A 215 12.52 -4.38 22.51
CA ALA A 215 13.64 -5.20 22.93
C ALA A 215 14.41 -4.55 24.08
N GLN A 216 14.64 -3.25 24.02
CA GLN A 216 15.33 -2.50 25.09
C GLN A 216 14.57 -2.54 26.43
N LYS A 217 13.22 -2.57 26.40
CA LYS A 217 12.39 -2.66 27.61
C LYS A 217 12.43 -4.05 28.27
N SER A 218 12.62 -5.10 27.49
CA SER A 218 12.62 -6.49 27.97
C SER A 218 14.00 -7.04 28.30
N ALA A 219 15.08 -6.37 27.85
CA ALA A 219 16.45 -6.85 28.01
C ALA A 219 17.02 -6.56 29.39
N PRO A 220 17.90 -7.44 29.91
CA PRO A 220 18.70 -7.18 31.12
C PRO A 220 19.58 -5.92 30.92
N PRO A 221 19.80 -5.10 32.01
CA PRO A 221 20.59 -3.88 31.87
C PRO A 221 22.04 -4.11 31.38
N ALA A 222 22.64 -5.24 31.70
CA ALA A 222 23.98 -5.61 31.24
C ALA A 222 24.01 -5.87 29.72
N ALA A 223 23.01 -6.58 29.20
CA ALA A 223 22.88 -6.83 27.75
C ALA A 223 22.60 -5.54 26.99
N LEU A 224 21.78 -4.64 27.54
CA LEU A 224 21.48 -3.35 26.91
C LEU A 224 22.74 -2.45 26.84
N ALA A 225 23.57 -2.42 27.91
CA ALA A 225 24.81 -1.65 27.90
C ALA A 225 25.83 -2.21 26.89
N ALA A 226 25.98 -3.55 26.83
CA ALA A 226 26.81 -4.21 25.85
C ALA A 226 26.33 -3.99 24.42
N ALA A 227 25.03 -4.11 24.15
CA ALA A 227 24.46 -3.88 22.81
C ALA A 227 24.69 -2.44 22.32
N LYS A 228 24.58 -1.44 23.20
CA LYS A 228 24.88 -0.05 22.83
C LYS A 228 26.34 0.17 22.47
N ALA A 229 27.26 -0.50 23.21
CA ALA A 229 28.69 -0.41 22.92
C ALA A 229 29.06 -1.08 21.59
N GLU A 230 28.50 -2.27 21.31
CA GLU A 230 28.69 -2.98 20.05
C GLU A 230 28.06 -2.22 18.87
N ALA A 231 26.86 -1.67 19.02
CA ALA A 231 26.19 -0.87 17.99
C ALA A 231 27.01 0.38 17.65
N ALA A 232 27.57 1.08 18.67
CA ALA A 232 28.44 2.23 18.44
C ALA A 232 29.74 1.86 17.68
N ALA A 233 30.22 0.63 17.82
CA ALA A 233 31.40 0.13 17.11
C ALA A 233 31.09 -0.29 15.66
N LEU A 234 29.87 -0.77 15.39
CA LEU A 234 29.43 -1.19 14.06
C LEU A 234 29.01 0.00 13.16
N GLY A 235 28.58 1.13 13.75
CA GLY A 235 28.12 2.32 13.01
C GLY A 235 26.61 2.37 12.82
N ASP A 236 26.15 3.32 11.98
CA ASP A 236 24.71 3.66 11.85
C ASP A 236 23.93 2.79 10.85
N ASP A 237 24.58 1.84 10.14
CA ASP A 237 23.99 1.06 9.06
C ASP A 237 23.52 -0.36 9.46
N ILE A 238 23.36 -0.64 10.76
CA ILE A 238 23.03 -1.98 11.27
C ILE A 238 21.68 -2.47 10.74
N ASP A 239 20.68 -1.62 10.70
CA ASP A 239 19.35 -1.89 10.17
C ASP A 239 19.39 -2.32 8.68
N ILE A 240 20.26 -1.66 7.90
CA ILE A 240 20.48 -1.99 6.49
C ILE A 240 21.15 -3.35 6.35
N MET A 241 22.19 -3.64 7.17
CA MET A 241 22.89 -4.93 7.16
C MET A 241 21.95 -6.09 7.51
N VAL A 242 21.09 -5.90 8.50
CA VAL A 242 20.10 -6.91 8.91
C VAL A 242 19.04 -7.10 7.83
N ALA A 243 18.51 -6.01 7.28
CA ALA A 243 17.51 -6.07 6.22
C ALA A 243 18.07 -6.77 4.97
N ASP A 244 19.30 -6.45 4.55
CA ASP A 244 19.94 -7.05 3.37
C ASP A 244 20.14 -8.57 3.54
N ALA A 245 20.59 -9.02 4.70
CA ALA A 245 20.73 -10.45 4.98
C ALA A 245 19.38 -11.19 4.94
N ARG A 246 18.30 -10.61 5.47
CA ARG A 246 16.95 -11.19 5.44
C ARG A 246 16.38 -11.22 4.03
N TYR A 247 16.52 -10.12 3.26
CA TYR A 247 16.10 -10.08 1.86
C TYR A 247 16.91 -11.05 1.00
N GLY A 248 18.22 -11.14 1.23
CA GLY A 248 19.10 -12.09 0.57
C GLY A 248 18.63 -13.54 0.78
N LEU A 249 18.29 -13.91 2.02
CA LEU A 249 17.76 -15.22 2.35
C LEU A 249 16.38 -15.47 1.70
N ALA A 250 15.47 -14.51 1.80
CA ALA A 250 14.13 -14.61 1.19
C ALA A 250 14.22 -14.80 -0.34
N ASN A 251 15.11 -14.05 -1.00
CA ASN A 251 15.38 -14.18 -2.44
C ASN A 251 15.94 -15.56 -2.79
N GLN A 252 16.93 -16.07 -2.03
CA GLN A 252 17.50 -17.41 -2.25
C GLN A 252 16.44 -18.52 -2.12
N LEU A 253 15.55 -18.42 -1.13
CA LEU A 253 14.45 -19.36 -0.94
C LEU A 253 13.45 -19.29 -2.10
N ALA A 254 13.03 -18.08 -2.49
CA ALA A 254 12.10 -17.87 -3.59
C ALA A 254 12.70 -18.33 -4.93
N ALA A 255 13.94 -17.96 -5.23
CA ALA A 255 14.62 -18.36 -6.47
C ALA A 255 14.78 -19.87 -6.60
N ALA A 256 15.00 -20.57 -5.48
CA ALA A 256 15.09 -22.03 -5.48
C ALA A 256 13.74 -22.72 -5.66
N ALA A 257 12.67 -22.18 -5.07
CA ALA A 257 11.36 -22.82 -5.01
C ALA A 257 10.40 -22.44 -6.14
N VAL A 258 10.62 -21.30 -6.81
CA VAL A 258 9.73 -20.83 -7.88
C VAL A 258 10.24 -21.29 -9.24
N HIS A 259 9.45 -22.12 -9.92
CA HIS A 259 9.70 -22.55 -11.29
C HIS A 259 8.79 -21.78 -12.25
N HIS A 260 9.39 -21.10 -13.23
CA HIS A 260 8.66 -20.43 -14.29
C HIS A 260 8.46 -21.36 -15.48
N SER A 261 7.22 -21.67 -15.82
CA SER A 261 6.86 -22.55 -16.94
C SER A 261 6.86 -21.87 -18.31
N GLY A 262 7.28 -20.59 -18.40
CA GLY A 262 7.35 -19.84 -19.66
C GLY A 262 8.45 -18.79 -19.65
N ARG A 263 9.41 -18.93 -20.54
CA ARG A 263 10.53 -17.98 -20.74
C ARG A 263 10.13 -16.66 -21.40
N ILE A 264 8.91 -16.57 -22.00
CA ILE A 264 8.55 -15.47 -22.92
C ILE A 264 8.23 -14.17 -22.18
N GLY A 265 7.66 -14.23 -20.95
CA GLY A 265 7.23 -13.02 -20.23
C GLY A 265 8.37 -12.25 -19.54
N ARG A 266 9.33 -12.96 -18.99
CA ARG A 266 10.41 -12.35 -18.19
C ARG A 266 11.40 -11.57 -19.05
N ASP A 267 11.84 -12.17 -20.18
CA ASP A 267 12.76 -11.52 -21.11
C ASP A 267 12.19 -10.22 -21.71
N LEU A 268 10.88 -10.17 -22.01
CA LEU A 268 10.25 -8.99 -22.56
C LEU A 268 10.12 -7.89 -21.49
N THR A 269 9.68 -8.25 -20.28
CA THR A 269 9.57 -7.30 -19.18
C THR A 269 10.93 -6.74 -18.78
N GLU A 270 11.97 -7.58 -18.67
CA GLU A 270 13.34 -7.14 -18.38
C GLU A 270 13.92 -6.23 -19.48
N ARG A 271 13.61 -6.49 -20.75
CA ARG A 271 14.03 -5.59 -21.85
C ARG A 271 13.31 -4.26 -21.79
N ILE A 272 12.00 -4.26 -21.52
CA ILE A 272 11.21 -3.04 -21.33
C ILE A 272 11.75 -2.27 -20.13
N ASP A 273 11.99 -2.94 -19.00
CA ASP A 273 12.51 -2.33 -17.78
C ASP A 273 13.89 -1.71 -17.99
N ARG A 274 14.78 -2.38 -18.71
CA ARG A 274 16.11 -1.84 -19.04
C ARG A 274 16.05 -0.53 -19.82
N ILE A 275 15.02 -0.36 -20.66
CA ILE A 275 14.82 0.85 -21.46
C ILE A 275 14.10 1.93 -20.63
N VAL A 276 13.01 1.55 -19.97
CA VAL A 276 12.13 2.49 -19.24
C VAL A 276 12.77 3.00 -17.95
N LEU A 277 13.53 2.15 -17.24
CA LEU A 277 14.25 2.53 -16.02
C LEU A 277 15.63 3.15 -16.29
N ASN A 278 16.01 3.27 -17.56
CA ASN A 278 17.27 3.93 -17.90
C ASN A 278 17.23 5.40 -17.46
N ARG A 279 18.27 5.83 -16.75
CA ARG A 279 18.38 7.19 -16.16
C ARG A 279 18.23 8.32 -17.19
N VAL A 280 18.67 8.09 -18.43
CA VAL A 280 18.64 9.09 -19.52
C VAL A 280 17.36 8.97 -20.33
N LEU A 281 16.94 7.73 -20.68
CA LEU A 281 15.76 7.48 -21.51
C LEU A 281 14.45 7.51 -20.72
N GLY A 282 14.48 7.28 -19.43
CA GLY A 282 13.27 7.22 -18.59
C GLY A 282 12.47 8.54 -18.60
N ILE A 283 13.15 9.69 -18.54
CA ILE A 283 12.48 11.00 -18.58
C ILE A 283 11.83 11.27 -19.94
N PRO A 284 12.51 11.11 -21.10
CA PRO A 284 11.88 11.22 -22.42
C PRO A 284 10.70 10.27 -22.63
N ILE A 285 10.83 9.00 -22.19
CA ILE A 285 9.75 8.01 -22.29
C ILE A 285 8.57 8.43 -21.43
N PHE A 286 8.84 8.92 -20.23
CA PHE A 286 7.80 9.43 -19.36
C PHE A 286 7.03 10.60 -20.01
N LEU A 287 7.75 11.60 -20.58
CA LEU A 287 7.13 12.71 -21.30
C LEU A 287 6.34 12.25 -22.53
N LEU A 288 6.83 11.23 -23.24
CA LEU A 288 6.10 10.62 -24.37
C LEU A 288 4.80 9.96 -23.91
N MET A 289 4.82 9.18 -22.82
CA MET A 289 3.62 8.54 -22.27
C MET A 289 2.60 9.58 -21.78
N MET A 290 3.04 10.66 -21.16
CA MET A 290 2.20 11.79 -20.79
C MET A 290 1.60 12.47 -22.00
N TYR A 291 2.40 12.71 -23.05
CA TYR A 291 1.90 13.26 -24.31
C TYR A 291 0.84 12.38 -24.94
N LEU A 292 1.05 11.05 -24.99
CA LEU A 292 0.09 10.09 -25.51
C LEU A 292 -1.20 10.11 -24.69
N MET A 293 -1.10 10.19 -23.37
CA MET A 293 -2.26 10.30 -22.47
C MET A 293 -3.10 11.54 -22.81
N PHE A 294 -2.47 12.70 -22.92
CA PHE A 294 -3.18 13.95 -23.27
C PHE A 294 -3.74 13.91 -24.67
N MET A 295 -2.98 13.42 -25.66
CA MET A 295 -3.42 13.28 -27.03
C MET A 295 -4.66 12.34 -27.13
N PHE A 296 -4.63 11.20 -26.45
CA PHE A 296 -5.73 10.25 -26.40
C PHE A 296 -6.98 10.89 -25.75
N THR A 297 -6.80 11.51 -24.58
CA THR A 297 -7.90 12.13 -23.83
C THR A 297 -8.54 13.28 -24.58
N ILE A 298 -7.76 14.16 -25.18
CA ILE A 298 -8.27 15.35 -25.89
C ILE A 298 -8.91 14.96 -27.23
N ASN A 299 -8.25 14.13 -28.04
CA ASN A 299 -8.76 13.80 -29.38
C ASN A 299 -9.97 12.88 -29.32
N ILE A 300 -9.92 11.81 -28.52
CA ILE A 300 -11.02 10.86 -28.43
C ILE A 300 -12.11 11.41 -27.50
N GLY A 301 -11.75 11.93 -26.33
CA GLY A 301 -12.72 12.56 -25.43
C GLY A 301 -13.39 13.77 -26.08
N GLY A 302 -12.61 14.58 -26.83
CA GLY A 302 -13.12 15.72 -27.59
C GLY A 302 -14.17 15.39 -28.64
N ALA A 303 -14.02 14.25 -29.30
CA ALA A 303 -15.00 13.80 -30.34
C ALA A 303 -16.42 13.55 -29.74
N PHE A 304 -16.51 13.30 -28.44
CA PHE A 304 -17.80 13.09 -27.77
C PHE A 304 -18.38 14.38 -27.15
N ILE A 305 -17.61 15.47 -27.08
CA ILE A 305 -18.08 16.72 -26.46
C ILE A 305 -19.31 17.24 -27.14
N ASP A 306 -19.32 17.31 -28.49
CA ASP A 306 -20.44 17.83 -29.26
C ASP A 306 -21.73 17.01 -29.07
N PHE A 307 -21.59 15.71 -28.89
CA PHE A 307 -22.73 14.85 -28.57
C PHE A 307 -23.34 15.18 -27.21
N PHE A 308 -22.48 15.31 -26.16
CA PHE A 308 -22.94 15.63 -24.83
C PHE A 308 -23.51 17.05 -24.77
N ASP A 309 -22.88 18.01 -25.45
CA ASP A 309 -23.34 19.39 -25.51
C ASP A 309 -24.73 19.51 -26.12
N GLN A 310 -24.93 18.91 -27.30
CA GLN A 310 -26.20 18.92 -27.98
C GLN A 310 -27.28 18.15 -27.22
N PHE A 311 -26.95 16.98 -26.66
CA PHE A 311 -27.91 16.17 -25.94
C PHE A 311 -28.40 16.87 -24.67
N PHE A 312 -27.46 17.36 -23.84
CA PHE A 312 -27.82 18.03 -22.59
C PHE A 312 -28.42 19.43 -22.86
N GLY A 313 -27.99 20.13 -23.90
CA GLY A 313 -28.60 21.37 -24.36
C GLY A 313 -30.05 21.18 -24.76
N ALA A 314 -30.35 20.20 -25.63
CA ALA A 314 -31.71 19.91 -26.03
C ALA A 314 -32.64 19.49 -24.89
N VAL A 315 -32.13 18.72 -23.91
CA VAL A 315 -32.95 18.25 -22.79
C VAL A 315 -33.09 19.31 -21.71
N PHE A 316 -31.98 19.88 -21.21
CA PHE A 316 -31.98 20.73 -20.02
C PHE A 316 -32.10 22.23 -20.30
N VAL A 317 -31.77 22.70 -21.49
CA VAL A 317 -31.95 24.10 -21.87
C VAL A 317 -33.22 24.25 -22.71
N ASP A 318 -33.26 23.68 -23.90
CA ASP A 318 -34.36 23.88 -24.85
C ASP A 318 -35.65 23.20 -24.37
N GLY A 319 -35.58 21.93 -23.93
CA GLY A 319 -36.73 21.18 -23.43
C GLY A 319 -37.33 21.80 -22.17
N PHE A 320 -36.46 22.24 -21.24
CA PHE A 320 -36.90 22.90 -20.01
C PHE A 320 -37.49 24.30 -20.28
N LYS A 321 -36.92 25.04 -21.24
CA LYS A 321 -37.42 26.34 -21.70
C LYS A 321 -38.82 26.20 -22.36
N ALA A 322 -39.00 25.20 -23.20
CA ALA A 322 -40.28 24.88 -23.84
C ALA A 322 -41.37 24.55 -22.77
N LEU A 323 -41.00 23.77 -21.75
CA LEU A 323 -41.87 23.39 -20.63
C LEU A 323 -42.33 24.63 -19.82
N LEU A 324 -41.39 25.48 -19.45
CA LEU A 324 -41.65 26.69 -18.69
C LEU A 324 -42.50 27.70 -19.47
N GLN A 325 -42.25 27.85 -20.76
CA GLN A 325 -43.03 28.70 -21.64
C GLN A 325 -44.50 28.19 -21.81
N SER A 326 -44.67 26.87 -21.91
CA SER A 326 -46.00 26.25 -21.97
C SER A 326 -46.80 26.45 -20.66
N ALA A 327 -46.09 26.59 -19.52
CA ALA A 327 -46.67 26.89 -18.21
C ALA A 327 -46.93 28.38 -17.99
N GLY A 328 -46.66 29.28 -18.96
CA GLY A 328 -46.85 30.71 -18.85
C GLY A 328 -45.88 31.43 -17.94
N SER A 329 -44.70 30.90 -17.72
CA SER A 329 -43.68 31.44 -16.81
C SER A 329 -43.12 32.78 -17.29
N PRO A 330 -42.81 33.72 -16.39
CA PRO A 330 -42.20 35.00 -16.75
C PRO A 330 -40.77 34.81 -17.28
N GLU A 331 -40.32 35.71 -18.16
CA GLU A 331 -39.07 35.60 -18.91
C GLU A 331 -37.83 35.51 -18.00
N TRP A 332 -37.81 36.23 -16.88
CA TRP A 332 -36.72 36.16 -15.92
C TRP A 332 -36.53 34.77 -15.27
N LEU A 333 -37.65 34.01 -15.11
CA LEU A 333 -37.61 32.66 -14.57
C LEU A 333 -37.05 31.66 -15.61
N ASN A 334 -37.35 31.84 -16.89
CA ASN A 334 -36.80 31.08 -17.99
C ASN A 334 -35.31 31.28 -18.11
N LEU A 335 -34.82 32.52 -18.01
CA LEU A 335 -33.39 32.85 -17.99
C LEU A 335 -32.67 32.22 -16.78
N LEU A 336 -33.27 32.26 -15.61
CA LEU A 336 -32.64 31.70 -14.40
C LEU A 336 -32.59 30.16 -14.45
N LEU A 337 -33.69 29.49 -14.78
CA LEU A 337 -33.82 28.05 -14.67
C LEU A 337 -33.29 27.33 -15.93
N ALA A 338 -33.72 27.75 -17.13
CA ALA A 338 -33.29 27.07 -18.35
C ALA A 338 -31.87 27.47 -18.77
N ASP A 339 -31.59 28.77 -18.91
CA ASP A 339 -30.28 29.22 -19.37
C ASP A 339 -29.25 29.18 -18.23
N GLY A 340 -29.60 29.51 -16.98
CA GLY A 340 -28.69 29.46 -15.86
C GLY A 340 -28.39 28.05 -15.37
N ILE A 341 -29.41 27.36 -14.85
CA ILE A 341 -29.23 26.03 -14.28
C ILE A 341 -29.05 24.99 -15.40
N GLY A 342 -29.90 25.01 -16.44
CA GLY A 342 -29.81 24.09 -17.57
C GLY A 342 -28.49 24.24 -18.32
N GLY A 343 -28.05 25.46 -18.63
CA GLY A 343 -26.77 25.75 -19.26
C GLY A 343 -25.58 25.37 -18.38
N GLY A 344 -25.69 25.51 -17.06
CA GLY A 344 -24.70 25.02 -16.10
C GLY A 344 -24.54 23.49 -16.16
N ILE A 345 -25.68 22.77 -16.19
CA ILE A 345 -25.68 21.29 -16.33
C ILE A 345 -25.07 20.88 -17.69
N GLN A 346 -25.45 21.52 -18.78
CA GLN A 346 -24.91 21.31 -20.12
C GLN A 346 -23.38 21.47 -20.10
N THR A 347 -22.87 22.57 -19.59
CA THR A 347 -21.43 22.85 -19.49
C THR A 347 -20.69 21.81 -18.68
N VAL A 348 -21.23 21.38 -17.53
CA VAL A 348 -20.62 20.32 -16.70
C VAL A 348 -20.61 18.97 -17.44
N ALA A 349 -21.68 18.66 -18.17
CA ALA A 349 -21.81 17.42 -18.92
C ALA A 349 -20.73 17.26 -20.02
N THR A 350 -20.25 18.35 -20.61
CA THR A 350 -19.18 18.31 -21.63
C THR A 350 -17.84 17.83 -21.07
N PHE A 351 -17.62 17.87 -19.74
CA PHE A 351 -16.43 17.33 -19.10
C PHE A 351 -16.48 15.81 -18.87
N ILE A 352 -17.66 15.17 -18.91
CA ILE A 352 -17.84 13.75 -18.64
C ILE A 352 -16.97 12.89 -19.55
N PRO A 353 -17.01 13.04 -20.90
CA PRO A 353 -16.22 12.22 -21.81
C PRO A 353 -14.71 12.41 -21.58
N ILE A 354 -14.25 13.64 -21.39
CA ILE A 354 -12.83 13.94 -21.16
C ILE A 354 -12.34 13.26 -19.90
N ILE A 355 -13.07 13.39 -18.81
CA ILE A 355 -12.74 12.77 -17.51
C ILE A 355 -12.78 11.24 -17.62
N GLY A 356 -13.80 10.69 -18.30
CA GLY A 356 -13.92 9.25 -18.52
C GLY A 356 -12.72 8.65 -19.27
N PHE A 357 -12.31 9.25 -20.37
CA PHE A 357 -11.14 8.79 -21.12
C PHE A 357 -9.82 9.02 -20.40
N LEU A 358 -9.71 10.08 -19.60
CA LEU A 358 -8.55 10.29 -18.72
C LEU A 358 -8.42 9.15 -17.71
N TYR A 359 -9.50 8.80 -17.01
CA TYR A 359 -9.50 7.70 -16.05
C TYR A 359 -9.23 6.35 -16.70
N LEU A 360 -9.81 6.10 -17.87
CA LEU A 360 -9.55 4.87 -18.63
C LEU A 360 -8.07 4.72 -18.95
N PHE A 361 -7.43 5.77 -19.45
CA PHE A 361 -6.01 5.73 -19.78
C PHE A 361 -5.14 5.58 -18.52
N LEU A 362 -5.49 6.27 -17.43
CA LEU A 362 -4.79 6.14 -16.14
C LEU A 362 -4.87 4.70 -15.61
N SER A 363 -6.04 4.06 -15.68
CA SER A 363 -6.21 2.66 -15.28
C SER A 363 -5.32 1.73 -16.10
N VAL A 364 -5.24 1.92 -17.42
CA VAL A 364 -4.33 1.14 -18.29
C VAL A 364 -2.87 1.34 -17.90
N LEU A 365 -2.45 2.58 -17.57
CA LEU A 365 -1.07 2.85 -17.12
C LEU A 365 -0.77 2.22 -15.76
N GLU A 366 -1.75 2.22 -14.85
CA GLU A 366 -1.63 1.60 -13.53
C GLU A 366 -1.53 0.07 -13.65
N ASP A 367 -2.45 -0.55 -14.38
CA ASP A 367 -2.49 -2.01 -14.58
C ASP A 367 -1.26 -2.54 -15.35
N SER A 368 -0.70 -1.74 -16.27
CA SER A 368 0.56 -2.07 -16.96
C SER A 368 1.80 -2.02 -16.05
N GLY A 369 1.68 -1.51 -14.83
CA GLY A 369 2.77 -1.30 -13.90
C GLY A 369 3.71 -0.14 -14.30
N TYR A 370 3.34 0.66 -15.31
CA TYR A 370 4.14 1.79 -15.76
C TYR A 370 4.29 2.87 -14.68
N MET A 371 3.26 3.08 -13.85
CA MET A 371 3.28 4.08 -12.78
C MET A 371 4.37 3.80 -11.74
N ALA A 372 4.59 2.54 -11.37
CA ALA A 372 5.67 2.14 -10.46
C ALA A 372 7.06 2.43 -11.05
N ARG A 373 7.23 2.19 -12.36
CA ARG A 373 8.48 2.48 -13.09
C ARG A 373 8.77 3.99 -13.18
N ALA A 374 7.75 4.78 -13.50
CA ALA A 374 7.85 6.24 -13.53
C ALA A 374 8.21 6.83 -12.16
N ALA A 375 7.60 6.31 -11.08
CA ALA A 375 7.91 6.68 -9.71
C ALA A 375 9.39 6.42 -9.36
N PHE A 376 9.93 5.29 -9.79
CA PHE A 376 11.34 4.94 -9.56
C PHE A 376 12.30 5.91 -10.29
N VAL A 377 12.03 6.26 -11.54
CA VAL A 377 12.87 7.21 -12.31
C VAL A 377 12.93 8.58 -11.64
N MET A 378 11.82 9.03 -11.06
CA MET A 378 11.70 10.35 -10.43
C MET A 378 12.03 10.36 -8.93
N ASP A 379 12.32 9.22 -8.33
CA ASP A 379 12.51 9.06 -6.89
C ASP A 379 13.61 9.99 -6.33
N ARG A 380 14.74 10.13 -7.04
CA ARG A 380 15.82 11.02 -6.61
C ARG A 380 15.40 12.50 -6.54
N PHE A 381 14.58 12.97 -7.48
CA PHE A 381 14.06 14.33 -7.49
C PHE A 381 13.07 14.55 -6.36
N MET A 382 12.18 13.57 -6.16
CA MET A 382 11.15 13.62 -5.10
C MET A 382 11.79 13.58 -3.71
N ARG A 383 12.81 12.75 -3.47
CA ARG A 383 13.56 12.74 -2.20
C ARG A 383 14.23 14.07 -1.89
N TRP A 384 14.71 14.79 -2.89
CA TRP A 384 15.26 16.13 -2.69
C TRP A 384 14.19 17.09 -2.11
N ILE A 385 12.96 17.00 -2.55
CA ILE A 385 11.82 17.75 -1.98
C ILE A 385 11.41 17.23 -0.60
N GLY A 386 11.78 15.98 -0.25
CA GLY A 386 11.42 15.32 1.00
C GLY A 386 10.20 14.41 0.90
N LEU A 387 9.89 13.93 -0.30
CA LEU A 387 8.80 13.03 -0.61
C LEU A 387 9.32 11.71 -1.22
N PRO A 388 8.64 10.58 -1.03
CA PRO A 388 8.96 9.35 -1.72
C PRO A 388 8.63 9.45 -3.22
N GLY A 389 9.32 8.69 -4.06
CA GLY A 389 9.10 8.65 -5.51
C GLY A 389 7.66 8.38 -5.92
N LYS A 390 6.93 7.58 -5.16
CA LYS A 390 5.49 7.30 -5.37
C LYS A 390 4.63 8.57 -5.37
N SER A 391 5.03 9.65 -4.67
CA SER A 391 4.31 10.93 -4.63
C SER A 391 4.33 11.68 -5.96
N PHE A 392 5.24 11.32 -6.87
CA PHE A 392 5.33 11.92 -8.19
C PHE A 392 4.10 11.62 -9.06
N VAL A 393 3.54 10.41 -8.94
CA VAL A 393 2.37 9.98 -9.72
C VAL A 393 1.16 10.89 -9.48
N PRO A 394 0.69 11.12 -8.23
CA PRO A 394 -0.36 12.07 -7.94
C PRO A 394 -0.09 13.48 -8.49
N LEU A 395 1.15 13.98 -8.35
CA LEU A 395 1.48 15.33 -8.81
C LEU A 395 1.35 15.48 -10.33
N ILE A 396 1.77 14.48 -11.09
CA ILE A 396 1.65 14.50 -12.55
C ILE A 396 0.20 14.38 -13.00
N VAL A 397 -0.57 13.50 -12.38
CA VAL A 397 -2.01 13.41 -12.64
C VAL A 397 -2.69 14.76 -12.41
N GLY A 398 -2.16 15.59 -11.50
CA GLY A 398 -2.60 16.96 -11.22
C GLY A 398 -2.54 17.91 -12.43
N PHE A 399 -1.65 17.68 -13.39
CA PHE A 399 -1.67 18.44 -14.66
C PHE A 399 -2.89 18.10 -15.53
N GLY A 400 -3.43 16.90 -15.42
CA GLY A 400 -4.68 16.53 -16.07
C GLY A 400 -5.89 16.99 -15.27
N CYS A 401 -6.00 16.53 -14.04
CA CYS A 401 -7.11 16.86 -13.13
C CYS A 401 -6.68 16.70 -11.66
N ASN A 402 -6.95 17.72 -10.84
CA ASN A 402 -6.60 17.70 -9.41
C ASN A 402 -7.43 16.69 -8.59
N VAL A 403 -8.64 16.34 -9.03
CA VAL A 403 -9.48 15.39 -8.30
C VAL A 403 -8.84 13.99 -8.26
N PRO A 404 -8.51 13.34 -9.40
CA PRO A 404 -7.79 12.07 -9.36
C PRO A 404 -6.40 12.19 -8.74
N ALA A 405 -5.73 13.33 -8.86
CA ALA A 405 -4.45 13.57 -8.20
C ALA A 405 -4.56 13.43 -6.67
N VAL A 406 -5.54 14.08 -6.06
CA VAL A 406 -5.80 13.98 -4.62
C VAL A 406 -6.24 12.56 -4.25
N MET A 407 -7.07 11.91 -5.06
CA MET A 407 -7.49 10.52 -4.81
C MET A 407 -6.31 9.55 -4.86
N ALA A 408 -5.40 9.71 -5.80
CA ALA A 408 -4.19 8.87 -5.93
C ALA A 408 -3.23 9.00 -4.74
N THR A 409 -3.30 10.08 -3.96
CA THR A 409 -2.49 10.19 -2.73
C THR A 409 -2.84 9.16 -1.66
N ARG A 410 -3.99 8.48 -1.77
CA ARG A 410 -4.39 7.40 -0.85
C ARG A 410 -3.45 6.20 -0.91
N THR A 411 -2.70 6.04 -2.01
CA THR A 411 -1.70 4.98 -2.17
C THR A 411 -0.40 5.24 -1.40
N LEU A 412 -0.24 6.46 -0.85
CA LEU A 412 0.91 6.81 -0.03
C LEU A 412 0.73 6.31 1.40
N GLU A 413 1.74 5.63 1.92
CA GLU A 413 1.71 4.95 3.22
C GLU A 413 1.69 5.96 4.38
N HIS A 414 2.58 6.96 4.33
CA HIS A 414 2.72 7.93 5.41
C HIS A 414 1.74 9.11 5.28
N ARG A 415 1.07 9.44 6.37
CA ARG A 415 0.14 10.59 6.45
C ARG A 415 0.81 11.91 6.08
N ARG A 416 2.07 12.12 6.49
CA ARG A 416 2.87 13.29 6.17
C ARG A 416 3.02 13.48 4.66
N ASP A 417 3.45 12.43 3.95
CA ASP A 417 3.68 12.47 2.51
C ASP A 417 2.38 12.72 1.74
N ARG A 418 1.30 12.12 2.21
CA ARG A 418 -0.05 12.34 1.68
C ARG A 418 -0.46 13.80 1.79
N LEU A 419 -0.31 14.42 2.99
CA LEU A 419 -0.68 15.82 3.21
C LEU A 419 0.20 16.78 2.41
N MET A 420 1.51 16.53 2.34
CA MET A 420 2.42 17.33 1.52
C MET A 420 2.04 17.26 0.04
N THR A 421 1.77 16.06 -0.49
CA THR A 421 1.38 15.86 -1.88
C THR A 421 0.04 16.54 -2.19
N ILE A 422 -0.96 16.43 -1.30
CA ILE A 422 -2.26 17.12 -1.42
C ILE A 422 -2.08 18.64 -1.44
N ALA A 423 -1.19 19.19 -0.60
CA ALA A 423 -0.94 20.62 -0.56
C ALA A 423 -0.23 21.14 -1.81
N MET A 424 0.58 20.30 -2.47
CA MET A 424 1.29 20.66 -3.71
C MET A 424 0.40 20.52 -4.95
N ALA A 425 -0.55 19.57 -4.97
CA ALA A 425 -1.38 19.25 -6.14
C ALA A 425 -2.16 20.48 -6.72
N PRO A 426 -2.74 21.41 -5.94
CA PRO A 426 -3.47 22.55 -6.48
C PRO A 426 -2.62 23.54 -7.32
N PHE A 427 -1.31 23.54 -7.13
CA PHE A 427 -0.39 24.38 -7.93
C PHE A 427 -0.12 23.80 -9.31
N MET A 428 -0.39 22.52 -9.54
CA MET A 428 -0.34 21.92 -10.86
C MET A 428 -1.51 22.43 -11.71
N SER A 429 -1.19 23.12 -12.80
CA SER A 429 -2.18 23.72 -13.68
C SER A 429 -2.86 22.64 -14.52
N CYS A 430 -4.11 22.31 -14.22
CA CYS A 430 -4.87 21.33 -14.97
C CYS A 430 -5.40 21.87 -16.31
N GLY A 431 -5.79 20.96 -17.21
CA GLY A 431 -6.32 21.29 -18.54
C GLY A 431 -7.51 22.26 -18.51
N ALA A 432 -8.36 22.21 -17.49
CA ALA A 432 -9.51 23.13 -17.34
C ALA A 432 -9.10 24.59 -17.08
N ARG A 433 -7.89 24.85 -16.59
CA ARG A 433 -7.37 26.22 -16.41
C ARG A 433 -6.79 26.83 -17.69
N LEU A 434 -6.39 25.99 -18.65
CA LEU A 434 -5.76 26.44 -19.91
C LEU A 434 -6.63 27.41 -20.69
N PRO A 435 -7.94 27.20 -20.93
CA PRO A 435 -8.80 28.17 -21.62
C PRO A 435 -8.83 29.53 -20.91
N VAL A 436 -8.86 29.54 -19.59
CA VAL A 436 -8.83 30.76 -18.80
C VAL A 436 -7.51 31.52 -19.01
N TYR A 437 -6.37 30.82 -18.96
CA TYR A 437 -5.06 31.40 -19.18
C TYR A 437 -4.93 31.99 -20.61
N VAL A 438 -5.42 31.26 -21.60
CA VAL A 438 -5.43 31.69 -22.99
C VAL A 438 -6.28 32.93 -23.18
N LEU A 439 -7.50 32.98 -22.57
CA LEU A 439 -8.39 34.13 -22.63
C LEU A 439 -7.73 35.37 -22.04
N PHE A 440 -7.16 35.27 -20.84
CA PHE A 440 -6.47 36.39 -20.20
C PHE A 440 -5.22 36.81 -20.99
N ALA A 441 -4.44 35.85 -21.48
CA ALA A 441 -3.24 36.15 -22.28
C ALA A 441 -3.62 36.82 -23.60
N ALA A 442 -4.69 36.43 -24.27
CA ALA A 442 -5.16 37.06 -25.49
C ALA A 442 -5.69 38.49 -25.22
N ALA A 443 -6.40 38.71 -24.09
CA ALA A 443 -6.96 40.00 -23.74
C ALA A 443 -5.89 41.03 -23.36
N PHE A 444 -4.90 40.64 -22.55
CA PHE A 444 -3.92 41.57 -22.00
C PHE A 444 -2.57 41.57 -22.73
N PHE A 445 -2.21 40.49 -23.45
CA PHE A 445 -0.90 40.30 -24.08
C PHE A 445 -0.99 39.71 -25.50
N PRO A 446 -1.61 40.43 -26.48
CA PRO A 446 -1.92 39.89 -27.81
C PRO A 446 -0.72 39.38 -28.61
N ARG A 447 0.48 39.93 -28.37
CA ARG A 447 1.70 39.57 -29.11
C ARG A 447 2.55 38.47 -28.50
N ASN A 448 2.39 38.19 -27.15
CA ASN A 448 3.22 37.22 -26.41
C ASN A 448 2.39 36.23 -25.55
N GLY A 449 1.14 35.99 -25.88
CA GLY A 449 0.23 35.13 -25.09
C GLY A 449 0.79 33.76 -24.80
N GLN A 450 1.45 33.12 -25.78
CA GLN A 450 2.03 31.78 -25.61
C GLN A 450 3.11 31.74 -24.52
N ASN A 451 4.01 32.74 -24.48
CA ASN A 451 5.09 32.82 -23.49
C ASN A 451 4.53 33.05 -22.08
N ILE A 452 3.43 33.80 -21.97
CA ILE A 452 2.78 34.07 -20.69
C ILE A 452 2.12 32.80 -20.14
N VAL A 453 1.37 32.08 -20.99
CA VAL A 453 0.76 30.79 -20.60
C VAL A 453 1.84 29.81 -20.14
N PHE A 454 2.93 29.68 -20.89
CA PHE A 454 4.06 28.84 -20.50
C PHE A 454 4.68 29.28 -19.17
N SER A 455 4.86 30.59 -18.97
CA SER A 455 5.38 31.14 -17.70
C SER A 455 4.48 30.84 -16.52
N LEU A 456 3.14 30.87 -16.68
CA LEU A 456 2.18 30.52 -15.63
C LEU A 456 2.29 29.03 -15.22
N TYR A 457 2.51 28.14 -16.18
CA TYR A 457 2.76 26.73 -15.86
C TYR A 457 4.06 26.57 -15.08
N LEU A 458 5.13 27.26 -15.51
CA LEU A 458 6.43 27.20 -14.82
C LEU A 458 6.34 27.77 -13.40
N ILE A 459 5.65 28.88 -13.21
CA ILE A 459 5.38 29.46 -11.88
C ILE A 459 4.61 28.49 -11.01
N GLY A 460 3.61 27.79 -11.56
CA GLY A 460 2.86 26.75 -10.84
C GLY A 460 3.77 25.62 -10.34
N ILE A 461 4.66 25.11 -11.20
CA ILE A 461 5.63 24.07 -10.81
C ILE A 461 6.58 24.58 -9.73
N ILE A 462 7.12 25.78 -9.88
CA ILE A 462 8.01 26.39 -8.88
C ILE A 462 7.28 26.55 -7.55
N ALA A 463 6.04 27.04 -7.57
CA ALA A 463 5.23 27.20 -6.37
C ALA A 463 4.95 25.85 -5.68
N ALA A 464 4.67 24.77 -6.44
CA ALA A 464 4.50 23.43 -5.90
C ALA A 464 5.79 22.94 -5.20
N VAL A 465 6.94 23.05 -5.87
CA VAL A 465 8.25 22.67 -5.30
C VAL A 465 8.56 23.48 -4.06
N PHE A 466 8.35 24.79 -4.10
CA PHE A 466 8.54 25.69 -2.96
C PHE A 466 7.65 25.30 -1.79
N THR A 467 6.38 25.02 -2.03
CA THR A 467 5.44 24.52 -1.00
C THR A 467 5.93 23.21 -0.38
N GLY A 468 6.41 22.27 -1.18
CA GLY A 468 7.00 21.02 -0.70
C GLY A 468 8.21 21.25 0.21
N LEU A 469 9.13 22.13 -0.18
CA LEU A 469 10.32 22.47 0.61
C LEU A 469 9.98 23.19 1.92
N VAL A 470 9.00 24.11 1.91
CA VAL A 470 8.51 24.78 3.12
C VAL A 470 7.88 23.78 4.08
N LEU A 471 7.00 22.91 3.58
CA LEU A 471 6.34 21.90 4.37
C LEU A 471 7.32 20.85 4.92
N LYS A 472 8.34 20.46 4.13
CA LYS A 472 9.42 19.58 4.62
C LYS A 472 10.03 20.12 5.90
N ASN A 473 10.40 21.39 5.92
CA ASN A 473 11.03 22.02 7.07
C ASN A 473 10.06 22.22 8.25
N THR A 474 8.78 22.44 7.98
CA THR A 474 7.76 22.67 8.99
C THR A 474 7.36 21.35 9.68
N PHE A 475 7.25 20.25 8.92
CA PHE A 475 6.91 18.93 9.48
C PHE A 475 8.07 18.25 10.22
N THR A 476 9.33 18.66 9.97
CA THR A 476 10.49 18.16 10.75
C THR A 476 10.58 18.80 12.13
N LEU A 477 9.89 19.91 12.40
CA LEU A 477 9.85 20.61 13.69
C LEU A 477 8.79 20.07 14.68
N GLY A 478 8.26 18.86 14.43
CA GLY A 478 7.58 18.05 15.47
C GLY A 478 6.39 18.70 16.17
N ASP A 479 5.52 19.48 15.48
CA ASP A 479 4.41 20.08 16.16
C ASP A 479 3.05 19.77 15.49
N THR A 480 2.21 19.06 16.26
CA THR A 480 0.83 18.67 15.93
C THR A 480 -0.14 19.84 15.75
N ARG A 481 0.30 21.08 15.93
CA ARG A 481 -0.57 22.28 15.92
C ARG A 481 -1.04 22.69 14.53
N LEU A 482 -0.26 22.39 13.46
CA LEU A 482 -0.69 22.70 12.09
C LEU A 482 -1.76 21.73 11.55
N LEU A 483 -1.89 20.55 12.14
CA LEU A 483 -2.93 19.57 11.78
C LEU A 483 -4.35 20.04 12.17
N SER A 484 -4.46 20.93 13.15
CA SER A 484 -5.74 21.50 13.58
C SER A 484 -6.34 22.49 12.55
N PHE A 485 -5.52 23.09 11.71
CA PHE A 485 -5.99 24.05 10.70
C PHE A 485 -6.56 23.37 9.45
N CYS A 486 -6.03 22.19 9.09
CA CYS A 486 -6.54 21.40 7.95
C CYS A 486 -7.81 20.59 8.29
N SER A 487 -8.11 20.34 9.57
CA SER A 487 -9.32 19.59 9.97
C SER A 487 -10.60 20.42 9.92
N ILE A 488 -10.50 21.75 9.73
CA ILE A 488 -11.65 22.66 9.72
C ILE A 488 -12.38 22.68 8.37
N THR A 489 -11.79 22.13 7.30
CA THR A 489 -12.36 22.23 5.94
C THR A 489 -13.01 20.95 5.41
N THR A 490 -13.13 19.88 6.19
CA THR A 490 -13.99 18.76 5.83
C THR A 490 -15.28 18.82 6.64
N PRO A 491 -16.43 19.25 6.06
CA PRO A 491 -17.69 19.10 6.74
C PRO A 491 -17.97 17.61 6.90
N SER A 492 -17.95 17.13 8.15
CA SER A 492 -18.47 15.83 8.50
C SER A 492 -19.97 15.83 8.22
N LEU A 493 -20.40 15.20 7.14
CA LEU A 493 -21.80 14.87 6.92
C LEU A 493 -22.23 13.96 8.08
N PRO A 494 -23.23 14.35 8.87
CA PRO A 494 -23.76 13.48 9.91
C PRO A 494 -24.51 12.33 9.24
N LEU A 495 -23.89 11.15 9.23
CA LEU A 495 -24.59 9.90 8.97
C LEU A 495 -25.60 9.72 10.12
N SER A 496 -26.88 10.04 9.83
CA SER A 496 -27.99 9.77 10.73
C SER A 496 -28.04 8.26 11.03
N ARG A 497 -27.61 7.87 12.24
CA ARG A 497 -27.94 6.59 12.80
C ARG A 497 -29.46 6.54 12.99
N ARG A 498 -30.17 5.87 12.11
CA ARG A 498 -31.50 5.35 12.42
C ARG A 498 -31.32 4.18 13.39
N THR A 499 -31.45 4.48 14.66
CA THR A 499 -31.77 3.46 15.68
C THR A 499 -33.14 2.92 15.36
N ARG A 500 -33.23 1.66 14.92
CA ARG A 500 -34.45 0.86 15.02
C ARG A 500 -34.50 0.33 16.46
N GLU A 501 -35.39 0.87 17.24
CA GLU A 501 -35.89 0.20 18.45
C GLU A 501 -36.75 -0.99 18.02
N PRO A 502 -36.67 -2.13 18.72
CA PRO A 502 -37.62 -3.23 18.54
C PRO A 502 -38.84 -2.96 19.42
N GLU A 503 -39.99 -2.80 18.80
CA GLU A 503 -41.28 -2.96 19.47
C GLU A 503 -41.67 -4.46 19.45
N GLY A 504 -42.12 -4.94 20.61
CA GLY A 504 -42.94 -6.13 20.79
C GLY A 504 -42.20 -7.43 21.11
#